data_de7cdf108fdb2ebfabde6377b785c14b
#
_entry.id   de7cdf108fdb2ebfabde6377b785c14b
#
_cell.length_a   1.000
_cell.length_b   1.000
_cell.length_c   1.000
_cell.angle_alpha   90.00
_cell.angle_beta   90.00
_cell.angle_gamma   90.00
#
_symmetry.space_group_name_H-M   'P 1'
#
loop_
_entity.id
_entity.type
_entity.pdbx_description
1 polymer ?
#
loop_
_entity_poly.entity_id
_entity_poly.type
_entity_poly.pdbx_seq_one_letter_code
_entity_poly.pdbx_strand_id
1 'polypeptide(L)'
;MLYEGKILNLRKDIIQTESNIKAVREIVEHKPAVAIVPIDDNKNVLLVRQYRHPAKQYLLEVPAGLIEDGEEPDIAAMRELREEIGYSSNNLRLLGGFWSSPGFTDEYMYCYIAKDLKESSLPADDDENIKVESIPVDRITKLIKFGEITDAKTIASLLMAFEIF
;
A
#
# COMPACT_ATOMS: atom_id res chain seq x y z
N MET A 1 -6.51 -11.11 -23.54
CA MET A 1 -6.46 -11.57 -22.13
C MET A 1 -5.82 -12.95 -22.11
N LEU A 2 -4.91 -13.24 -21.21
CA LEU A 2 -4.30 -14.57 -21.00
C LEU A 2 -4.85 -15.24 -19.74
N TYR A 3 -5.15 -14.44 -18.72
CA TYR A 3 -5.75 -14.87 -17.47
C TYR A 3 -6.62 -13.76 -16.93
N GLU A 4 -7.75 -14.13 -16.36
CA GLU A 4 -8.69 -13.23 -15.69
C GLU A 4 -8.97 -13.80 -14.30
N GLY A 5 -8.55 -13.07 -13.27
CA GLY A 5 -8.63 -13.50 -11.88
C GLY A 5 -9.44 -12.54 -11.01
N LYS A 6 -9.55 -12.87 -9.72
CA LYS A 6 -10.25 -12.01 -8.74
C LYS A 6 -9.47 -10.73 -8.42
N ILE A 7 -8.13 -10.83 -8.33
CA ILE A 7 -7.26 -9.72 -7.89
C ILE A 7 -6.56 -9.05 -9.07
N LEU A 8 -6.12 -9.85 -10.06
CA LEU A 8 -5.35 -9.37 -11.21
C LEU A 8 -5.78 -10.05 -12.50
N ASN A 9 -5.50 -9.37 -13.61
CA ASN A 9 -5.61 -9.96 -14.95
C ASN A 9 -4.23 -9.96 -15.60
N LEU A 10 -3.98 -10.94 -16.48
CA LEU A 10 -2.79 -10.98 -17.31
C LEU A 10 -3.16 -10.80 -18.77
N ARG A 11 -2.63 -9.77 -19.40
CA ARG A 11 -2.81 -9.54 -20.84
C ARG A 11 -1.48 -9.52 -21.59
N LYS A 12 -1.56 -9.73 -22.88
CA LYS A 12 -0.43 -9.65 -23.78
C LYS A 12 -0.75 -8.67 -24.89
N ASP A 13 0.06 -7.62 -24.99
CA ASP A 13 -0.07 -6.57 -25.99
C ASP A 13 1.02 -6.70 -27.05
N ILE A 14 0.65 -6.42 -28.29
CA ILE A 14 1.62 -6.22 -29.38
C ILE A 14 1.72 -4.73 -29.62
N ILE A 15 2.84 -4.14 -29.30
CA ILE A 15 3.10 -2.73 -29.47
C ILE A 15 4.06 -2.48 -30.63
N GLN A 16 4.00 -1.27 -31.18
CA GLN A 16 5.00 -0.77 -32.12
C GLN A 16 5.87 0.26 -31.38
N THR A 17 7.16 -0.01 -31.34
CA THR A 17 8.14 0.89 -30.69
C THR A 17 8.38 2.13 -31.58
N GLU A 18 8.98 3.16 -31.00
CA GLU A 18 9.43 4.38 -31.73
C GLU A 18 10.34 4.03 -32.92
N SER A 19 11.12 2.97 -32.80
CA SER A 19 12.00 2.44 -33.89
C SER A 19 11.22 1.56 -34.89
N ASN A 20 9.89 1.58 -34.87
CA ASN A 20 9.03 0.83 -35.80
C ASN A 20 9.14 -0.71 -35.66
N ILE A 21 9.68 -1.20 -34.55
CA ILE A 21 9.81 -2.63 -34.25
C ILE A 21 8.56 -3.11 -33.51
N LYS A 22 7.98 -4.22 -33.95
CA LYS A 22 6.92 -4.88 -33.18
C LYS A 22 7.52 -5.58 -31.97
N ALA A 23 6.99 -5.28 -30.79
CA ALA A 23 7.39 -5.91 -29.53
C ALA A 23 6.18 -6.41 -28.75
N VAL A 24 6.38 -7.45 -27.97
CA VAL A 24 5.37 -8.01 -27.08
C VAL A 24 5.58 -7.44 -25.68
N ARG A 25 4.49 -7.12 -25.01
CA ARG A 25 4.46 -6.77 -23.58
C ARG A 25 3.48 -7.66 -22.86
N GLU A 26 3.90 -8.21 -21.74
CA GLU A 26 3.04 -8.91 -20.79
C GLU A 26 2.74 -7.94 -19.67
N ILE A 27 1.45 -7.74 -19.37
CA ILE A 27 0.97 -6.73 -18.44
C ILE A 27 0.08 -7.41 -17.41
N VAL A 28 0.41 -7.20 -16.15
CA VAL A 28 -0.46 -7.51 -15.02
C VAL A 28 -1.33 -6.28 -14.78
N GLU A 29 -2.62 -6.38 -15.08
CA GLU A 29 -3.60 -5.37 -14.74
C GLU A 29 -4.02 -5.53 -13.29
N HIS A 30 -3.94 -4.46 -12.53
CA HIS A 30 -4.26 -4.45 -11.12
C HIS A 30 -5.04 -3.17 -10.76
N LYS A 31 -6.02 -3.28 -9.86
CA LYS A 31 -6.71 -2.10 -9.36
C LYS A 31 -5.73 -1.17 -8.65
N PRO A 32 -5.97 0.16 -8.70
CA PRO A 32 -5.21 1.07 -7.86
C PRO A 32 -5.49 0.78 -6.38
N ALA A 33 -4.54 1.20 -5.54
CA ALA A 33 -4.61 0.95 -4.11
C ALA A 33 -4.20 2.19 -3.30
N VAL A 34 -4.50 2.16 -2.01
CA VAL A 34 -4.07 3.17 -1.04
C VAL A 34 -3.06 2.57 -0.08
N ALA A 35 -2.12 3.39 0.38
CA ALA A 35 -1.19 3.09 1.45
C ALA A 35 -1.21 4.25 2.44
N ILE A 36 -1.33 3.96 3.73
CA ILE A 36 -1.53 5.00 4.72
C ILE A 36 -0.43 4.93 5.79
N VAL A 37 0.15 6.07 6.15
CA VAL A 37 1.09 6.21 7.25
C VAL A 37 0.36 6.82 8.45
N PRO A 38 -0.19 6.00 9.37
CA PRO A 38 -0.89 6.51 10.55
C PRO A 38 0.10 6.82 11.64
N ILE A 39 0.01 8.03 12.21
CA ILE A 39 0.87 8.49 13.28
C ILE A 39 0.02 8.86 14.49
N ASP A 40 0.29 8.21 15.62
CA ASP A 40 -0.36 8.48 16.90
C ASP A 40 0.20 9.74 17.61
N ASP A 41 -0.47 10.16 18.69
CA ASP A 41 -0.08 11.34 19.48
C ASP A 41 1.27 11.15 20.19
N ASN A 42 1.74 9.92 20.34
CA ASN A 42 3.03 9.57 20.95
C ASN A 42 4.15 9.52 19.90
N LYS A 43 3.89 9.93 18.67
CA LYS A 43 4.83 9.86 17.53
C LYS A 43 5.26 8.44 17.18
N ASN A 44 4.36 7.49 17.29
CA ASN A 44 4.55 6.17 16.73
C ASN A 44 3.81 6.04 15.41
N VAL A 45 4.37 5.25 14.49
CA VAL A 45 3.68 4.77 13.30
C VAL A 45 2.96 3.48 13.66
N LEU A 46 1.69 3.36 13.32
CA LEU A 46 0.95 2.11 13.45
C LEU A 46 1.15 1.30 12.18
N LEU A 47 1.94 0.26 12.27
CA LEU A 47 2.20 -0.68 11.19
C LEU A 47 1.41 -1.97 11.42
N VAL A 48 1.23 -2.73 10.36
CA VAL A 48 0.55 -4.02 10.38
C VAL A 48 1.52 -5.14 10.04
N ARG A 49 1.46 -6.25 10.78
CA ARG A 49 2.20 -7.46 10.46
C ARG A 49 1.25 -8.46 9.84
N GLN A 50 1.48 -8.77 8.56
CA GLN A 50 0.63 -9.65 7.76
C GLN A 50 1.47 -10.71 7.05
N TYR A 51 0.95 -11.95 6.96
CA TYR A 51 1.56 -13.01 6.17
C TYR A 51 1.30 -12.79 4.68
N ARG A 52 2.37 -12.67 3.90
CA ARG A 52 2.27 -12.54 2.45
C ARG A 52 2.66 -13.87 1.78
N HIS A 53 1.65 -14.59 1.31
CA HIS A 53 1.83 -15.92 0.71
C HIS A 53 2.86 -15.94 -0.45
N PRO A 54 2.90 -14.97 -1.39
CA PRO A 54 3.92 -14.94 -2.43
C PRO A 54 5.34 -14.79 -1.89
N ALA A 55 5.52 -14.03 -0.82
CA ALA A 55 6.81 -13.84 -0.15
C ALA A 55 7.14 -14.96 0.85
N LYS A 56 6.15 -15.79 1.22
CA LYS A 56 6.23 -16.89 2.21
C LYS A 56 6.74 -16.45 3.59
N GLN A 57 6.39 -15.23 4.00
CA GLN A 57 6.82 -14.66 5.28
C GLN A 57 5.85 -13.59 5.77
N TYR A 58 5.98 -13.27 7.07
CA TYR A 58 5.32 -12.10 7.64
C TYR A 58 6.09 -10.85 7.29
N LEU A 59 5.41 -9.84 6.75
CA LEU A 59 5.97 -8.53 6.48
C LEU A 59 5.41 -7.50 7.45
N LEU A 60 6.21 -6.49 7.75
CA LEU A 60 5.80 -5.31 8.50
C LEU A 60 5.49 -4.22 7.49
N GLU A 61 4.23 -3.80 7.42
CA GLU A 61 3.70 -2.96 6.36
C GLU A 61 2.92 -1.77 6.91
N VAL A 62 2.78 -0.70 6.13
CA VAL A 62 1.74 0.30 6.37
C VAL A 62 0.37 -0.28 6.00
N PRO A 63 -0.72 0.10 6.68
CA PRO A 63 -2.08 -0.22 6.26
C PRO A 63 -2.30 0.12 4.79
N ALA A 64 -2.91 -0.80 4.04
CA ALA A 64 -3.07 -0.63 2.61
C ALA A 64 -4.12 -1.58 2.02
N GLY A 65 -4.92 -1.09 1.08
CA GLY A 65 -5.88 -1.93 0.38
C GLY A 65 -6.31 -1.37 -0.96
N LEU A 66 -7.12 -2.13 -1.67
CA LEU A 66 -7.60 -1.80 -3.00
C LEU A 66 -8.66 -0.70 -2.95
N ILE A 67 -8.66 0.15 -3.96
CA ILE A 67 -9.76 1.08 -4.20
C ILE A 67 -10.88 0.30 -4.88
N GLU A 68 -12.07 0.33 -4.29
CA GLU A 68 -13.25 -0.32 -4.86
C GLU A 68 -13.81 0.44 -6.07
N ASP A 69 -14.66 -0.23 -6.86
CA ASP A 69 -15.22 0.37 -8.06
C ASP A 69 -16.13 1.57 -7.71
N GLY A 70 -15.71 2.76 -8.16
CA GLY A 70 -16.41 4.01 -7.88
C GLY A 70 -16.09 4.64 -6.53
N GLU A 71 -15.14 4.08 -5.78
CA GLU A 71 -14.66 4.63 -4.53
C GLU A 71 -13.56 5.68 -4.79
N GLU A 72 -13.62 6.81 -4.07
CA GLU A 72 -12.55 7.81 -4.11
C GLU A 72 -11.37 7.38 -3.24
N PRO A 73 -10.12 7.72 -3.59
CA PRO A 73 -8.93 7.24 -2.87
C PRO A 73 -8.87 7.63 -1.39
N ASP A 74 -9.39 8.78 -0.99
CA ASP A 74 -9.42 9.22 0.40
C ASP A 74 -10.47 8.45 1.23
N ILE A 75 -11.57 8.05 0.59
CA ILE A 75 -12.61 7.19 1.20
C ILE A 75 -12.03 5.79 1.42
N ALA A 76 -11.37 5.22 0.41
CA ALA A 76 -10.66 3.94 0.53
C ALA A 76 -9.63 3.98 1.67
N ALA A 77 -8.81 5.03 1.73
CA ALA A 77 -7.81 5.19 2.79
C ALA A 77 -8.45 5.24 4.21
N MET A 78 -9.59 5.89 4.34
CA MET A 78 -10.31 5.94 5.62
C MET A 78 -10.95 4.61 5.98
N ARG A 79 -11.46 3.87 5.00
CA ARG A 79 -12.02 2.52 5.18
C ARG A 79 -10.93 1.56 5.66
N GLU A 80 -9.79 1.49 4.95
CA GLU A 80 -8.67 0.62 5.29
C GLU A 80 -8.08 0.90 6.68
N LEU A 81 -7.94 2.19 7.06
CA LEU A 81 -7.53 2.54 8.43
C LEU A 81 -8.45 1.92 9.49
N ARG A 82 -9.75 1.89 9.24
CA ARG A 82 -10.74 1.39 10.19
C ARG A 82 -10.80 -0.15 10.22
N GLU A 83 -10.59 -0.78 9.08
CA GLU A 83 -10.60 -2.25 8.92
C GLU A 83 -9.33 -2.86 9.49
N GLU A 84 -8.15 -2.36 9.09
CA GLU A 84 -6.88 -2.98 9.43
C GLU A 84 -6.34 -2.59 10.82
N ILE A 85 -6.53 -1.35 11.25
CA ILE A 85 -5.96 -0.88 12.52
C ILE A 85 -6.98 -0.34 13.54
N GLY A 86 -8.26 -0.25 13.18
CA GLY A 86 -9.34 0.15 14.09
C GLY A 86 -9.41 1.65 14.38
N TYR A 87 -8.85 2.49 13.52
CA TYR A 87 -8.84 3.94 13.69
C TYR A 87 -9.43 4.68 12.48
N SER A 88 -10.07 5.83 12.76
CA SER A 88 -10.33 6.88 11.78
C SER A 88 -9.36 8.04 12.00
N SER A 89 -9.28 8.98 11.06
CA SER A 89 -8.44 10.16 11.16
C SER A 89 -9.24 11.42 10.86
N ASN A 90 -9.04 12.47 11.64
CA ASN A 90 -9.55 13.81 11.33
C ASN A 90 -8.58 14.63 10.46
N ASN A 91 -7.39 14.13 10.23
CA ASN A 91 -6.31 14.77 9.50
C ASN A 91 -5.64 13.77 8.55
N LEU A 92 -6.41 13.36 7.52
CA LEU A 92 -5.94 12.53 6.41
C LEU A 92 -5.45 13.43 5.29
N ARG A 93 -4.20 13.26 4.84
CA ARG A 93 -3.60 14.09 3.80
C ARG A 93 -2.89 13.24 2.76
N LEU A 94 -3.21 13.47 1.49
CA LEU A 94 -2.48 12.86 0.37
C LEU A 94 -1.04 13.39 0.35
N LEU A 95 -0.07 12.47 0.30
CA LEU A 95 1.36 12.76 0.11
C LEU A 95 1.75 12.75 -1.36
N GLY A 96 1.05 11.96 -2.16
CA GLY A 96 1.31 11.71 -3.58
C GLY A 96 0.99 10.27 -3.95
N GLY A 97 1.70 9.75 -4.94
CA GLY A 97 1.53 8.36 -5.34
C GLY A 97 2.70 7.86 -6.18
N PHE A 98 2.73 6.56 -6.40
CA PHE A 98 3.79 5.90 -7.15
C PHE A 98 3.28 4.63 -7.84
N TRP A 99 3.97 4.22 -8.88
CA TRP A 99 3.76 2.92 -9.52
C TRP A 99 4.52 1.84 -8.76
N SER A 100 3.88 0.73 -8.44
CA SER A 100 4.54 -0.36 -7.67
C SER A 100 5.64 -1.07 -8.48
N SER A 101 5.34 -1.42 -9.74
CA SER A 101 6.28 -2.08 -10.63
C SER A 101 5.97 -1.79 -12.12
N PRO A 102 6.19 -0.54 -12.61
CA PRO A 102 5.70 -0.08 -13.92
C PRO A 102 6.35 -0.78 -15.11
N GLY A 103 7.30 -1.69 -14.86
CA GLY A 103 7.88 -2.55 -15.90
C GLY A 103 6.92 -3.63 -16.40
N PHE A 104 5.94 -4.03 -15.61
CA PHE A 104 5.01 -5.11 -15.98
C PHE A 104 3.59 -4.99 -15.40
N THR A 105 3.33 -4.07 -14.48
CA THR A 105 1.98 -3.84 -13.91
C THR A 105 1.58 -2.38 -13.99
N ASP A 106 0.28 -2.13 -14.05
CA ASP A 106 -0.33 -0.82 -14.01
C ASP A 106 -0.89 -0.47 -12.61
N GLU A 107 -0.44 -1.17 -11.56
CA GLU A 107 -0.79 -0.85 -10.19
C GLU A 107 -0.24 0.51 -9.76
N TYR A 108 -1.15 1.42 -9.44
CA TYR A 108 -0.84 2.74 -8.88
C TYR A 108 -1.25 2.82 -7.42
N MET A 109 -0.33 3.30 -6.56
CA MET A 109 -0.53 3.44 -5.13
C MET A 109 -0.72 4.92 -4.77
N TYR A 110 -1.83 5.27 -4.12
CA TYR A 110 -2.02 6.58 -3.50
C TYR A 110 -1.52 6.52 -2.06
N CYS A 111 -0.60 7.41 -1.71
CA CYS A 111 0.03 7.42 -0.38
C CYS A 111 -0.55 8.55 0.47
N TYR A 112 -1.03 8.21 1.66
CA TYR A 112 -1.59 9.14 2.63
C TYR A 112 -0.80 9.14 3.94
N ILE A 113 -0.84 10.28 4.64
CA ILE A 113 -0.51 10.35 6.07
C ILE A 113 -1.79 10.61 6.85
N ALA A 114 -1.97 9.91 7.96
CA ALA A 114 -3.10 10.05 8.86
C ALA A 114 -2.61 10.45 10.25
N LYS A 115 -3.17 11.53 10.80
CA LYS A 115 -2.91 12.04 12.15
C LYS A 115 -4.25 12.27 12.87
N ASP A 116 -4.20 12.65 14.13
CA ASP A 116 -5.40 12.88 14.95
C ASP A 116 -6.33 11.65 14.89
N LEU A 117 -5.73 10.51 15.20
CA LEU A 117 -6.38 9.19 15.13
C LEU A 117 -7.43 9.05 16.23
N LYS A 118 -8.58 8.48 15.89
CA LYS A 118 -9.67 8.16 16.81
C LYS A 118 -10.10 6.71 16.64
N GLU A 119 -10.31 6.02 17.74
CA GLU A 119 -10.82 4.64 17.70
C GLU A 119 -12.14 4.58 16.91
N SER A 120 -12.16 3.74 15.90
CA SER A 120 -13.28 3.59 14.98
C SER A 120 -13.08 2.35 14.12
N SER A 121 -13.31 1.17 14.67
CA SER A 121 -13.13 -0.09 13.94
C SER A 121 -14.29 -0.40 13.00
N LEU A 122 -13.95 -1.02 11.88
CA LEU A 122 -14.85 -1.78 11.02
C LEU A 122 -14.48 -3.27 11.11
N PRO A 123 -15.38 -4.18 10.71
CA PRO A 123 -15.01 -5.58 10.53
C PRO A 123 -13.88 -5.69 9.52
N ALA A 124 -12.81 -6.38 9.87
CA ALA A 124 -11.77 -6.76 8.91
C ALA A 124 -12.28 -7.85 7.97
N ASP A 125 -11.60 -8.05 6.85
CA ASP A 125 -11.89 -9.15 5.93
C ASP A 125 -11.62 -10.51 6.62
N ASP A 126 -12.49 -11.48 6.39
CA ASP A 126 -12.48 -12.78 7.09
C ASP A 126 -11.17 -13.58 6.89
N ASP A 127 -10.43 -13.32 5.84
CA ASP A 127 -9.15 -13.97 5.50
C ASP A 127 -7.90 -13.16 5.90
N GLU A 128 -8.08 -11.99 6.53
CA GLU A 128 -6.99 -11.15 6.98
C GLU A 128 -6.64 -11.40 8.46
N ASN A 129 -5.47 -12.00 8.68
CA ASN A 129 -4.90 -12.13 10.02
C ASN A 129 -3.82 -11.06 10.24
N ILE A 130 -4.26 -9.88 10.62
CA ILE A 130 -3.44 -8.69 10.79
C ILE A 130 -3.15 -8.46 12.27
N LYS A 131 -1.90 -8.13 12.60
CA LYS A 131 -1.48 -7.69 13.94
C LYS A 131 -0.92 -6.28 13.86
N VAL A 132 -1.52 -5.35 14.58
CA VAL A 132 -1.04 -3.96 14.68
C VAL A 132 0.19 -3.88 15.56
N GLU A 133 1.23 -3.18 15.10
CA GLU A 133 2.46 -2.89 15.83
C GLU A 133 2.71 -1.38 15.85
N SER A 134 2.88 -0.82 17.05
CA SER A 134 3.18 0.60 17.25
C SER A 134 4.70 0.78 17.31
N ILE A 135 5.27 1.51 16.36
CA ILE A 135 6.71 1.69 16.17
C ILE A 135 7.08 3.18 16.27
N PRO A 136 8.01 3.56 17.19
CA PRO A 136 8.50 4.93 17.25
C PRO A 136 9.08 5.41 15.91
N VAL A 137 8.71 6.62 15.48
CA VAL A 137 9.14 7.21 14.20
C VAL A 137 10.66 7.20 14.04
N ASP A 138 11.40 7.46 15.12
CA ASP A 138 12.88 7.49 15.11
C ASP A 138 13.53 6.11 14.87
N ARG A 139 12.77 5.02 15.00
CA ARG A 139 13.24 3.66 14.71
C ARG A 139 13.05 3.26 13.25
N ILE A 140 12.16 3.89 12.52
CA ILE A 140 11.74 3.49 11.16
C ILE A 140 12.93 3.36 10.21
N THR A 141 13.80 4.38 10.16
CA THR A 141 14.98 4.36 9.28
C THR A 141 15.92 3.18 9.58
N LYS A 142 16.05 2.81 10.87
CA LYS A 142 16.87 1.65 11.26
C LYS A 142 16.22 0.34 10.80
N LEU A 143 14.90 0.20 10.95
CA LEU A 143 14.17 -1.00 10.51
C LEU A 143 14.27 -1.20 9.00
N ILE A 144 14.18 -0.12 8.21
CA ILE A 144 14.41 -0.18 6.76
C ILE A 144 15.86 -0.58 6.47
N LYS A 145 16.83 0.08 7.09
CA LYS A 145 18.26 -0.15 6.85
C LYS A 145 18.71 -1.58 7.18
N PHE A 146 18.13 -2.17 8.22
CA PHE A 146 18.47 -3.53 8.65
C PHE A 146 17.58 -4.62 8.03
N GLY A 147 16.66 -4.25 7.13
CA GLY A 147 15.84 -5.20 6.40
C GLY A 147 14.72 -5.83 7.23
N GLU A 148 14.29 -5.17 8.30
CA GLU A 148 13.10 -5.57 9.06
C GLU A 148 11.81 -5.06 8.38
N ILE A 149 11.90 -3.92 7.66
CA ILE A 149 10.89 -3.43 6.72
C ILE A 149 11.45 -3.62 5.31
N THR A 150 10.84 -4.50 4.54
CA THR A 150 11.27 -4.87 3.18
C THR A 150 10.21 -4.67 2.12
N ASP A 151 8.98 -4.36 2.53
CA ASP A 151 7.89 -4.09 1.61
C ASP A 151 8.07 -2.71 0.92
N ALA A 152 8.06 -2.71 -0.41
CA ALA A 152 8.38 -1.52 -1.21
C ALA A 152 7.39 -0.37 -0.99
N LYS A 153 6.06 -0.66 -0.93
CA LYS A 153 5.04 0.37 -0.69
C LYS A 153 5.23 1.02 0.69
N THR A 154 5.55 0.21 1.70
CA THR A 154 5.81 0.66 3.06
C THR A 154 7.04 1.57 3.11
N ILE A 155 8.15 1.15 2.51
CA ILE A 155 9.37 1.96 2.43
C ILE A 155 9.09 3.29 1.74
N ALA A 156 8.45 3.27 0.57
CA ALA A 156 8.13 4.47 -0.19
C ALA A 156 7.23 5.42 0.61
N SER A 157 6.15 4.90 1.19
CA SER A 157 5.19 5.70 1.97
C SER A 157 5.83 6.34 3.21
N LEU A 158 6.65 5.58 3.95
CA LEU A 158 7.35 6.09 5.13
C LEU A 158 8.38 7.18 4.75
N LEU A 159 9.12 7.00 3.66
CA LEU A 159 10.05 8.02 3.16
C LEU A 159 9.32 9.30 2.74
N MET A 160 8.19 9.19 2.04
CA MET A 160 7.36 10.34 1.67
C MET A 160 6.79 11.06 2.89
N ALA A 161 6.39 10.32 3.93
CA ALA A 161 5.79 10.89 5.14
C ALA A 161 6.81 11.64 6.02
N PHE A 162 8.06 11.20 6.04
CA PHE A 162 9.06 11.74 6.97
C PHE A 162 10.10 12.65 6.30
N GLU A 163 10.04 12.83 4.98
CA GLU A 163 11.02 13.64 4.25
C GLU A 163 12.47 13.26 4.65
N ILE A 164 12.75 11.94 4.66
CA ILE A 164 14.01 11.38 5.13
C ILE A 164 15.07 11.58 4.01
N PHE A 165 15.45 12.83 3.76
CA PHE A 165 16.55 13.19 2.90
C PHE A 165 17.47 14.20 3.60
#